data_b5d5af4c0f5af73487b34accc084dbb9
#
_entry.id   b5d5af4c0f5af73487b34accc084dbb9
#
_cell.length_a   1.000
_cell.length_b   1.000
_cell.length_c   1.000
_cell.angle_alpha   90.00
_cell.angle_beta   90.00
_cell.angle_gamma   90.00
#
_symmetry.space_group_name_H-M   'P 1'
#
loop_
_entity.id
_entity.type
_entity.pdbx_description
1 polymer ?
#
loop_
_entity_poly.entity_id
_entity_poly.type
_entity_poly.pdbx_seq_one_letter_code
_entity_poly.pdbx_strand_id
1 'polypeptide(L)'
;MNDATGSPFSVRPDGVAVGVRLTPKAGRDRIGPVAAGRRPGEAGALKVAVTTVPENGKANARLIDLLAKAWRLPKSAIALQTGATARDKTLLVAGDPAVVMAHLTRWLETHHA
;
A
#
# COMPACT_ATOMS: atom_id res chain seq x y z
N MET A 1 4.93 -20.87 -0.79
CA MET A 1 5.01 -20.28 -1.05
C MET A 1 5.06 -19.27 -1.38
N ASN A 2 5.19 -19.00 -1.31
CA ASN A 2 5.24 -18.13 -1.58
C ASN A 2 5.50 -17.35 -1.93
N ASP A 3 5.43 -17.30 -2.28
CA ASP A 3 5.84 -16.50 -2.66
C ASP A 3 5.89 -15.20 -2.65
N ALA A 4 6.28 -14.89 -2.20
CA ALA A 4 6.30 -13.48 -1.89
C ALA A 4 6.87 -12.62 -3.00
N THR A 5 7.33 -13.21 -4.03
CA THR A 5 7.85 -12.51 -5.20
C THR A 5 6.73 -11.73 -5.86
N GLY A 6 6.86 -10.39 -5.89
CA GLY A 6 5.89 -9.53 -6.51
C GLY A 6 4.73 -9.11 -5.62
N SER A 7 4.57 -9.70 -4.44
CA SER A 7 3.52 -9.27 -3.52
C SER A 7 3.92 -8.00 -2.79
N PRO A 8 3.01 -7.01 -2.67
CA PRO A 8 3.31 -5.83 -1.87
C PRO A 8 3.06 -6.05 -0.39
N PHE A 9 2.54 -7.20 0.02
CA PHE A 9 2.13 -7.47 1.40
C PHE A 9 3.13 -8.34 2.12
N SER A 10 3.45 -7.98 3.37
CA SER A 10 4.34 -8.78 4.23
C SER A 10 3.76 -8.89 5.62
N VAL A 11 3.75 -10.09 6.18
CA VAL A 11 3.24 -10.31 7.53
C VAL A 11 4.19 -9.68 8.56
N ARG A 12 3.61 -9.00 9.55
CA ARG A 12 4.32 -8.43 10.69
C ARG A 12 3.64 -8.91 11.97
N PRO A 13 4.32 -8.81 13.13
CA PRO A 13 3.70 -9.25 14.39
C PRO A 13 2.40 -8.53 14.73
N ASP A 14 2.26 -7.28 14.33
CA ASP A 14 1.12 -6.44 14.67
C ASP A 14 0.22 -6.12 13.48
N GLY A 15 0.43 -6.78 12.35
CA GLY A 15 -0.41 -6.55 11.18
C GLY A 15 0.26 -6.98 9.89
N VAL A 16 0.05 -6.19 8.84
CA VAL A 16 0.61 -6.45 7.52
C VAL A 16 1.27 -5.18 7.01
N ALA A 17 2.53 -5.29 6.58
CA ALA A 17 3.22 -4.19 5.94
C ALA A 17 2.89 -4.19 4.45
N VAL A 18 2.66 -3.00 3.90
CA VAL A 18 2.31 -2.84 2.49
C VAL A 18 3.32 -1.91 1.85
N GLY A 19 4.01 -2.41 0.82
CA GLY A 19 4.89 -1.58 0.00
C GLY A 19 4.06 -0.79 -1.00
N VAL A 20 4.28 0.52 -1.06
CA VAL A 20 3.53 1.43 -1.92
C VAL A 20 4.51 2.31 -2.69
N ARG A 21 4.23 2.52 -3.96
CA ARG A 21 4.94 3.54 -4.74
C ARG A 21 3.95 4.65 -5.07
N LEU A 22 4.18 5.84 -4.52
CA LEU A 22 3.27 6.96 -4.64
C LEU A 22 3.70 7.89 -5.77
N THR A 23 2.76 8.26 -6.63
CA THR A 23 2.97 9.28 -7.66
C THR A 23 2.05 10.46 -7.33
N PRO A 24 2.63 11.57 -6.83
CA PRO A 24 1.83 12.78 -6.56
C PRO A 24 1.61 13.59 -7.84
N LYS A 25 0.73 14.56 -7.77
CA LYS A 25 0.42 15.48 -8.87
C LYS A 25 -0.01 14.75 -10.14
N ALA A 26 -0.69 13.62 -9.98
CA ALA A 26 -1.21 12.85 -11.10
C ALA A 26 -2.48 13.51 -11.65
N GLY A 27 -2.87 13.10 -12.85
CA GLY A 27 -4.09 13.60 -13.45
C GLY A 27 -5.35 13.18 -12.71
N ARG A 28 -5.29 12.06 -11.99
CA ARG A 28 -6.41 11.59 -11.17
C ARG A 28 -5.90 10.59 -10.13
N ASP A 29 -6.69 10.40 -9.08
CA ASP A 29 -6.40 9.40 -8.07
C ASP A 29 -6.60 8.00 -8.65
N ARG A 30 -5.67 7.08 -8.29
CA ARG A 30 -5.70 5.75 -8.87
C ARG A 30 -4.92 4.77 -7.99
N ILE A 31 -5.44 3.55 -7.84
CA ILE A 31 -4.78 2.48 -7.10
C ILE A 31 -4.50 1.33 -8.06
N GLY A 32 -3.25 0.86 -8.05
CA GLY A 32 -2.80 -0.24 -8.89
C GLY A 32 -2.18 0.23 -10.19
N PRO A 33 -1.59 -0.66 -10.91
CA PRO A 33 -1.38 -2.07 -10.59
C PRO A 33 -0.24 -2.28 -9.60
N VAL A 34 0.04 -3.54 -9.27
CA VAL A 34 1.20 -3.89 -8.46
C VAL A 34 2.42 -3.94 -9.37
N ALA A 35 3.50 -3.29 -8.95
CA ALA A 35 4.79 -3.37 -9.64
C ALA A 35 5.62 -4.47 -8.98
N ALA A 36 6.22 -5.34 -9.78
CA ALA A 36 7.10 -6.37 -9.27
C ALA A 36 8.36 -5.75 -8.67
N GLY A 37 9.00 -6.48 -7.76
CA GLY A 37 10.30 -6.08 -7.25
C GLY A 37 11.32 -6.02 -8.36
N ARG A 38 12.35 -5.19 -8.19
CA ARG A 38 13.38 -4.98 -9.21
C ARG A 38 14.42 -6.09 -9.21
N ARG A 39 14.51 -6.85 -8.13
CA ARG A 39 15.48 -7.94 -7.98
C ARG A 39 14.75 -9.21 -7.60
N PRO A 40 15.33 -10.38 -7.91
CA PRO A 40 14.74 -11.64 -7.45
C PRO A 40 14.58 -11.63 -5.93
N GLY A 41 13.42 -11.99 -5.44
CA GLY A 41 13.13 -12.04 -4.01
C GLY A 41 12.73 -10.71 -3.41
N GLU A 42 12.82 -9.61 -4.16
CA GLU A 42 12.39 -8.30 -3.67
C GLU A 42 10.87 -8.20 -3.71
N ALA A 43 10.28 -7.63 -2.66
CA ALA A 43 8.84 -7.44 -2.58
C ALA A 43 8.37 -6.46 -3.65
N GLY A 44 7.15 -6.64 -4.12
CA GLY A 44 6.54 -5.71 -5.03
C GLY A 44 6.01 -4.48 -4.32
N ALA A 45 5.44 -3.56 -5.07
CA ALA A 45 4.83 -2.34 -4.54
C ALA A 45 3.49 -2.10 -5.21
N LEU A 46 2.51 -1.68 -4.41
CA LEU A 46 1.23 -1.24 -4.93
C LEU A 46 1.39 0.19 -5.41
N LYS A 47 1.18 0.43 -6.68
CA LYS A 47 1.28 1.78 -7.23
C LYS A 47 0.03 2.55 -6.88
N VAL A 48 0.20 3.77 -6.39
CA VAL A 48 -0.92 4.66 -6.09
C VAL A 48 -0.61 6.04 -6.64
N ALA A 49 -1.52 6.59 -7.40
CA ALA A 49 -1.40 7.95 -7.93
C ALA A 49 -2.41 8.84 -7.20
N VAL A 50 -1.98 10.04 -6.83
CA VAL A 50 -2.85 11.02 -6.20
C VAL A 50 -2.69 12.36 -6.90
N THR A 51 -3.77 13.13 -6.96
CA THR A 51 -3.74 14.48 -7.57
C THR A 51 -3.10 15.50 -6.63
N THR A 52 -3.00 15.16 -5.35
CA THR A 52 -2.49 16.04 -4.31
C THR A 52 -0.99 16.29 -4.48
N VAL A 53 -0.55 17.50 -4.17
CA VAL A 53 0.89 17.83 -4.15
C VAL A 53 1.53 17.22 -2.91
N PRO A 54 2.86 16.91 -2.97
CA PRO A 54 3.53 16.21 -1.85
C PRO A 54 3.99 17.15 -0.75
N GLU A 55 3.26 18.22 -0.48
CA GLU A 55 3.65 19.22 0.52
C GLU A 55 3.00 18.96 1.85
N ASN A 56 3.76 19.12 2.92
CA ASN A 56 3.25 19.06 4.30
C ASN A 56 2.49 17.75 4.59
N GLY A 57 2.90 16.65 3.99
CA GLY A 57 2.26 15.37 4.21
C GLY A 57 0.89 15.20 3.57
N LYS A 58 0.46 16.13 2.75
CA LYS A 58 -0.87 16.05 2.13
C LYS A 58 -1.03 14.84 1.23
N ALA A 59 -0.01 14.51 0.44
CA ALA A 59 -0.08 13.34 -0.42
C ALA A 59 -0.12 12.05 0.39
N ASN A 60 0.61 11.99 1.52
CA ASN A 60 0.58 10.83 2.40
C ASN A 60 -0.80 10.65 3.02
N ALA A 61 -1.42 11.76 3.46
CA ALA A 61 -2.76 11.69 4.04
C ALA A 61 -3.78 11.24 2.97
N ARG A 62 -3.64 11.71 1.75
CA ARG A 62 -4.53 11.30 0.67
C ARG A 62 -4.34 9.82 0.33
N LEU A 63 -3.09 9.36 0.36
CA LEU A 63 -2.78 7.94 0.14
C LEU A 63 -3.52 7.06 1.15
N ILE A 64 -3.41 7.40 2.43
CA ILE A 64 -4.08 6.63 3.48
C ILE A 64 -5.59 6.69 3.30
N ASP A 65 -6.13 7.85 2.97
CA ASP A 65 -7.57 8.02 2.75
C ASP A 65 -8.08 7.12 1.62
N LEU A 66 -7.36 7.09 0.49
CA LEU A 66 -7.74 6.26 -0.64
C LEU A 66 -7.71 4.78 -0.30
N LEU A 67 -6.64 4.34 0.38
CA LEU A 67 -6.50 2.92 0.72
C LEU A 67 -7.51 2.50 1.77
N ALA A 68 -7.80 3.37 2.74
CA ALA A 68 -8.81 3.07 3.75
C ALA A 68 -10.18 2.82 3.09
N LYS A 69 -10.54 3.65 2.13
CA LYS A 69 -11.79 3.48 1.41
C LYS A 69 -11.78 2.21 0.56
N ALA A 70 -10.70 1.97 -0.17
CA ALA A 70 -10.59 0.80 -1.04
C ALA A 70 -10.66 -0.50 -0.24
N TRP A 71 -10.00 -0.53 0.91
CA TRP A 71 -9.93 -1.73 1.75
C TRP A 71 -11.06 -1.82 2.75
N ARG A 72 -11.89 -0.77 2.86
CA ARG A 72 -12.99 -0.69 3.82
C ARG A 72 -12.49 -0.83 5.25
N LEU A 73 -11.43 -0.11 5.54
CA LEU A 73 -10.81 -0.07 6.87
C LEU A 73 -10.83 1.36 7.38
N PRO A 74 -10.83 1.53 8.71
CA PRO A 74 -10.70 2.88 9.26
C PRO A 74 -9.29 3.41 8.98
N LYS A 75 -9.18 4.72 8.78
CA LYS A 75 -7.88 5.34 8.54
C LYS A 75 -6.91 5.07 9.71
N SER A 76 -7.45 4.98 10.91
CA SER A 76 -6.63 4.74 12.09
C SER A 76 -5.95 3.38 12.10
N ALA A 77 -6.40 2.45 11.25
CA ALA A 77 -5.75 1.14 11.12
C ALA A 77 -4.55 1.17 10.20
N ILE A 78 -4.35 2.27 9.46
CA ILE A 78 -3.28 2.37 8.47
C ILE A 78 -2.30 3.45 8.92
N ALA A 79 -1.02 3.09 9.04
CA ALA A 79 0.00 4.02 9.47
C ALA A 79 1.19 3.98 8.52
N LEU A 80 1.78 5.14 8.26
CA LEU A 80 3.00 5.24 7.48
C LEU A 80 4.18 4.85 8.37
N GLN A 81 4.93 3.83 7.96
CA GLN A 81 6.10 3.38 8.72
C GLN A 81 7.38 4.01 8.21
N THR A 82 7.60 3.99 6.90
CA THR A 82 8.81 4.55 6.32
C THR A 82 8.48 5.26 5.03
N GLY A 83 9.40 6.14 4.61
CA GLY A 83 9.29 6.78 3.32
C GLY A 83 8.43 8.03 3.31
N ALA A 84 8.36 8.78 4.41
CA ALA A 84 7.51 9.97 4.50
C ALA A 84 7.79 10.96 3.36
N THR A 85 9.06 11.11 2.96
CA THR A 85 9.45 12.03 1.90
C THR A 85 9.87 11.33 0.60
N ALA A 86 9.74 10.02 0.57
CA ALA A 86 10.12 9.23 -0.60
C ALA A 86 8.89 8.77 -1.37
N ARG A 87 9.08 8.40 -2.63
CA ARG A 87 8.01 7.80 -3.41
C ARG A 87 7.72 6.37 -2.97
N ASP A 88 8.76 5.64 -2.58
CA ASP A 88 8.60 4.29 -2.06
C ASP A 88 8.35 4.38 -0.56
N LYS A 89 7.20 3.85 -0.15
CA LYS A 89 6.73 3.94 1.22
C LYS A 89 6.34 2.58 1.74
N THR A 90 6.38 2.42 3.05
CA THR A 90 5.86 1.24 3.71
C THR A 90 4.77 1.68 4.67
N LEU A 91 3.59 1.09 4.50
CA LEU A 91 2.47 1.32 5.41
C LEU A 91 2.29 0.08 6.27
N LEU A 92 1.80 0.26 7.49
CA LEU A 92 1.38 -0.85 8.34
C LEU A 92 -0.13 -0.81 8.46
N VAL A 93 -0.77 -1.95 8.15
CA VAL A 93 -2.19 -2.14 8.42
C VAL A 93 -2.30 -2.96 9.68
N ALA A 94 -2.74 -2.33 10.77
CA ALA A 94 -2.79 -2.95 12.08
C ALA A 94 -3.91 -3.97 12.19
N GLY A 95 -3.68 -5.03 12.95
CA GLY A 95 -4.69 -6.05 13.20
C GLY A 95 -4.07 -7.42 13.28
N ASP A 96 -4.92 -8.44 13.35
CA ASP A 96 -4.47 -9.82 13.30
C ASP A 96 -3.83 -10.08 11.93
N PRO A 97 -2.53 -10.44 11.88
CA PRO A 97 -1.84 -10.56 10.60
C PRO A 97 -2.50 -11.52 9.62
N ALA A 98 -2.99 -12.65 10.10
CA ALA A 98 -3.63 -13.63 9.22
C ALA A 98 -4.94 -13.09 8.65
N VAL A 99 -5.73 -12.42 9.47
CA VAL A 99 -7.01 -11.85 9.04
C VAL A 99 -6.76 -10.71 8.05
N VAL A 100 -5.85 -9.81 8.39
CA VAL A 100 -5.53 -8.66 7.53
C VAL A 100 -4.95 -9.15 6.21
N MET A 101 -4.04 -10.10 6.24
CA MET A 101 -3.44 -10.64 5.02
C MET A 101 -4.50 -11.24 4.10
N ALA A 102 -5.42 -12.02 4.66
CA ALA A 102 -6.50 -12.62 3.86
C ALA A 102 -7.39 -11.53 3.25
N HIS A 103 -7.69 -10.50 4.01
CA HIS A 103 -8.53 -9.39 3.56
C HIS A 103 -7.87 -8.64 2.39
N LEU A 104 -6.59 -8.30 2.53
CA LEU A 104 -5.87 -7.56 1.50
C LEU A 104 -5.62 -8.41 0.26
N THR A 105 -5.31 -9.68 0.44
CA THR A 105 -5.09 -10.60 -0.66
C THR A 105 -6.37 -10.75 -1.49
N ARG A 106 -7.50 -10.91 -0.82
CA ARG A 106 -8.79 -11.02 -1.50
C ARG A 106 -9.11 -9.74 -2.27
N TRP A 107 -8.87 -8.59 -1.64
CA TRP A 107 -9.08 -7.30 -2.31
C TRP A 107 -8.24 -7.21 -3.59
N LEU A 108 -6.98 -7.59 -3.50
CA LEU A 108 -6.08 -7.52 -4.65
C LEU A 108 -6.53 -8.46 -5.78
N GLU A 109 -7.00 -9.65 -5.44
CA GLU A 109 -7.48 -10.61 -6.43
C GLU A 109 -8.69 -10.09 -7.21
N THR A 110 -9.52 -9.29 -6.57
CA THR A 110 -10.73 -8.78 -7.20
C THR A 110 -10.56 -7.37 -7.78
N HIS A 111 -9.40 -6.76 -7.56
CA HIS A 111 -9.19 -5.34 -7.87
C HIS A 111 -7.95 -5.10 -8.74
N HIS A 112 -7.61 -6.02 -9.58
CA HIS A 112 -6.48 -5.82 -10.49
C HIS A 112 -6.95 -5.19 -11.78
N ALA A 113 -6.13 -4.35 -12.34
CA ALA A 113 -6.44 -3.69 -13.59
C ALA A 113 -6.13 -4.59 -14.78
#